data_f60371b6bf723788a14eb1a8d632e680
#
_entry.id   f60371b6bf723788a14eb1a8d632e680
#
_cell.length_a   1.000
_cell.length_b   1.000
_cell.length_c   1.000
_cell.angle_alpha   90.00
_cell.angle_beta   90.00
_cell.angle_gamma   90.00
#
_symmetry.space_group_name_H-M   'P 1'
#
loop_
_entity.id
_entity.type
_entity.pdbx_description
1 polymer ?
#
loop_
_entity_poly.entity_id
_entity_poly.type
_entity_poly.pdbx_seq_one_letter_code
_entity_poly.pdbx_strand_id
1 'polypeptide(L)'
;MLHFCIAFRYRKFLQKTLVPNFTKRGKGLIVLKGFPFSEEYTACRVCTEYPKCKNDESKCLVISERLKANAVCYESIVKNTFKDFRENNLKKRLRKLISEFNGDFFCDSSHRQRFENIINIKNRVVKKIDYQFLATLFLLTADHELWQWSNPHIYLTKVDFKSIHLKGIDTNRYAVYQTAKTISTGKEYIKLNEIADESLIDEKTFQAIVHAILLAKYGQEVLSIANKKSL
;
A
#
# COMPACT_ATOMS: atom_id res chain seq x y z
N MET A 1 -4.50 12.26 -9.91
CA MET A 1 -3.88 12.73 -11.17
C MET A 1 -3.49 11.48 -11.94
N LEU A 2 -4.22 11.12 -12.99
CA LEU A 2 -3.87 9.99 -13.87
C LEU A 2 -2.63 10.40 -14.64
N HIS A 3 -1.55 9.63 -14.49
CA HIS A 3 -0.28 10.01 -15.06
C HIS A 3 -0.30 9.92 -16.58
N PHE A 4 0.14 10.98 -17.18
CA PHE A 4 0.22 11.27 -18.61
C PHE A 4 0.95 10.22 -19.48
N CYS A 5 1.69 9.31 -18.86
CA CYS A 5 2.62 8.43 -19.54
C CYS A 5 1.96 7.46 -20.52
N ILE A 6 0.93 6.79 -20.09
CA ILE A 6 0.22 5.82 -20.94
C ILE A 6 -0.58 6.56 -22.01
N ALA A 7 -1.22 7.67 -21.63
CA ALA A 7 -2.04 8.44 -22.54
C ALA A 7 -1.25 9.09 -23.70
N PHE A 8 0.01 9.50 -23.51
CA PHE A 8 0.73 10.28 -24.53
C PHE A 8 1.35 9.42 -25.65
N ARG A 9 1.91 8.25 -25.34
CA ARG A 9 2.38 7.31 -26.39
C ARG A 9 1.24 6.57 -27.06
N TYR A 10 0.22 6.22 -26.30
CA TYR A 10 -1.01 5.65 -26.83
C TYR A 10 -1.77 6.61 -27.75
N ARG A 11 -1.61 7.92 -27.61
CA ARG A 11 -2.26 8.89 -28.50
C ARG A 11 -1.91 8.66 -29.97
N LYS A 12 -0.67 8.28 -30.31
CA LYS A 12 -0.27 7.92 -31.69
C LYS A 12 -0.75 6.52 -32.10
N PHE A 13 -0.85 5.61 -31.16
CA PHE A 13 -1.30 4.25 -31.40
C PHE A 13 -2.84 4.16 -31.45
N LEU A 14 -3.52 4.83 -30.53
CA LEU A 14 -4.99 4.88 -30.45
C LEU A 14 -5.64 5.68 -31.59
N GLN A 15 -4.90 6.61 -32.25
CA GLN A 15 -5.37 7.25 -33.47
C GLN A 15 -5.41 6.28 -34.66
N LYS A 16 -4.74 5.13 -34.58
CA LYS A 16 -4.69 4.09 -35.62
C LYS A 16 -5.52 2.85 -35.29
N THR A 17 -5.94 2.70 -34.04
CA THR A 17 -6.78 1.58 -33.57
C THR A 17 -8.07 2.13 -32.98
N LEU A 18 -9.22 1.60 -33.38
CA LEU A 18 -10.54 1.88 -32.79
C LEU A 18 -10.57 1.31 -31.36
N VAL A 19 -10.03 2.03 -30.39
CA VAL A 19 -10.18 1.67 -28.98
C VAL A 19 -11.53 2.21 -28.52
N PRO A 20 -12.47 1.35 -28.09
CA PRO A 20 -13.75 1.77 -27.56
C PRO A 20 -13.55 2.73 -26.37
N ASN A 21 -14.35 3.79 -26.32
CA ASN A 21 -14.39 4.81 -25.25
C ASN A 21 -13.29 5.87 -25.24
N PHE A 22 -12.51 6.00 -26.30
CA PHE A 22 -11.61 7.14 -26.44
C PHE A 22 -12.36 8.32 -27.11
N THR A 23 -12.64 9.37 -26.36
CA THR A 23 -13.22 10.60 -26.89
C THR A 23 -12.29 11.78 -26.69
N LYS A 24 -12.04 12.54 -27.76
CA LYS A 24 -11.22 13.75 -27.73
C LYS A 24 -12.08 14.91 -27.21
N ARG A 25 -11.72 15.54 -26.09
CA ARG A 25 -12.38 16.75 -25.58
C ARG A 25 -11.41 17.93 -25.61
N GLY A 26 -11.68 18.91 -26.49
CA GLY A 26 -10.92 20.14 -26.58
C GLY A 26 -9.43 19.91 -26.90
N LYS A 27 -8.57 20.79 -26.39
CA LYS A 27 -7.11 20.70 -26.55
C LYS A 27 -6.42 19.84 -25.48
N GLY A 28 -7.15 19.24 -24.55
CA GLY A 28 -6.65 18.49 -23.41
C GLY A 28 -6.63 16.98 -23.59
N LEU A 29 -5.89 16.30 -22.71
CA LEU A 29 -5.93 14.85 -22.55
C LEU A 29 -7.19 14.44 -21.76
N ILE A 30 -7.82 13.37 -22.19
CA ILE A 30 -9.02 12.84 -21.54
C ILE A 30 -8.61 11.73 -20.59
N VAL A 31 -9.13 11.81 -19.38
CA VAL A 31 -9.11 10.70 -18.42
C VAL A 31 -10.19 9.71 -18.84
N LEU A 32 -9.79 8.53 -19.28
CA LEU A 32 -10.72 7.45 -19.57
C LEU A 32 -11.20 6.86 -18.24
N LYS A 33 -12.48 7.09 -17.90
CA LYS A 33 -13.12 6.35 -16.81
C LYS A 33 -13.24 4.88 -17.23
N GLY A 34 -12.77 3.97 -16.36
CA GLY A 34 -12.87 2.54 -16.61
C GLY A 34 -11.83 1.98 -17.59
N PHE A 35 -10.70 2.68 -17.82
CA PHE A 35 -9.61 2.12 -18.60
C PHE A 35 -9.08 0.84 -17.92
N PRO A 36 -9.09 -0.30 -18.62
CA PRO A 36 -8.56 -1.53 -18.04
C PRO A 36 -7.03 -1.46 -18.00
N PHE A 37 -6.45 -1.35 -16.81
CA PHE A 37 -5.02 -1.48 -16.66
C PHE A 37 -4.63 -2.95 -16.84
N SER A 38 -3.96 -3.28 -17.93
CA SER A 38 -3.37 -4.60 -18.17
C SER A 38 -1.84 -4.53 -18.06
N GLU A 39 -1.22 -5.67 -17.84
CA GLU A 39 0.24 -5.78 -17.76
C GLU A 39 0.93 -5.28 -19.03
N GLU A 40 0.35 -5.58 -20.19
CA GLU A 40 0.85 -5.14 -21.49
C GLU A 40 0.89 -3.61 -21.61
N TYR A 41 -0.20 -2.94 -21.20
CA TYR A 41 -0.32 -1.48 -21.30
C TYR A 41 0.47 -0.72 -20.24
N THR A 42 0.87 -1.38 -19.16
CA THR A 42 1.66 -0.79 -18.08
C THR A 42 3.13 -1.24 -18.12
N ALA A 43 3.53 -1.96 -19.15
CA ALA A 43 4.91 -2.38 -19.34
C ALA A 43 5.85 -1.18 -19.53
N CYS A 44 7.05 -1.24 -18.96
CA CYS A 44 8.02 -0.15 -19.02
C CYS A 44 8.39 0.23 -20.47
N ARG A 45 8.40 -0.73 -21.41
CA ARG A 45 8.69 -0.48 -22.84
C ARG A 45 7.73 0.50 -23.51
N VAL A 46 6.50 0.63 -23.00
CA VAL A 46 5.49 1.55 -23.55
C VAL A 46 5.31 2.81 -22.70
N CYS A 47 6.02 2.91 -21.60
CA CYS A 47 5.95 4.03 -20.66
C CYS A 47 6.80 5.21 -21.15
N THR A 48 6.22 6.41 -21.21
CA THR A 48 6.93 7.64 -21.62
C THR A 48 7.91 8.13 -20.57
N GLU A 49 7.77 7.72 -19.32
CA GLU A 49 8.67 8.07 -18.22
C GLU A 49 9.85 7.10 -18.06
N TYR A 50 9.87 6.01 -18.83
CA TYR A 50 10.94 5.00 -18.78
C TYR A 50 12.36 5.58 -18.87
N PRO A 51 12.68 6.54 -19.76
CA PRO A 51 14.01 7.14 -19.81
C PRO A 51 14.45 7.83 -18.51
N LYS A 52 13.48 8.29 -17.69
CA LYS A 52 13.74 8.97 -16.42
C LYS A 52 13.93 7.98 -15.26
N CYS A 53 13.10 6.93 -15.20
CA CYS A 53 13.13 5.98 -14.11
C CYS A 53 14.03 4.76 -14.33
N LYS A 54 14.38 4.42 -15.60
CA LYS A 54 15.29 3.30 -15.97
C LYS A 54 14.92 1.98 -15.27
N ASN A 55 13.66 1.64 -15.19
CA ASN A 55 13.13 0.49 -14.44
C ASN A 55 13.31 0.54 -12.90
N ASP A 56 13.77 1.65 -12.34
CA ASP A 56 13.79 1.81 -10.89
C ASP A 56 12.37 2.09 -10.39
N GLU A 57 11.75 1.08 -9.76
CA GLU A 57 10.38 1.20 -9.24
C GLU A 57 10.23 2.31 -8.19
N SER A 58 11.32 2.69 -7.51
CA SER A 58 11.30 3.82 -6.56
C SER A 58 11.07 5.16 -7.23
N LYS A 59 11.38 5.26 -8.51
CA LYS A 59 11.22 6.44 -9.34
C LYS A 59 10.06 6.33 -10.30
N CYS A 60 9.28 5.25 -10.20
CA CYS A 60 8.17 4.98 -11.11
C CYS A 60 7.00 5.92 -10.81
N LEU A 61 6.75 6.87 -11.68
CA LEU A 61 5.65 7.83 -11.56
C LEU A 61 4.28 7.20 -11.81
N VAL A 62 4.24 6.02 -12.44
CA VAL A 62 3.01 5.29 -12.77
C VAL A 62 2.87 3.99 -11.96
N ILE A 63 3.51 3.93 -10.81
CA ILE A 63 3.53 2.70 -9.98
C ILE A 63 2.11 2.25 -9.57
N SER A 64 1.19 3.18 -9.28
CA SER A 64 -0.18 2.85 -8.93
C SER A 64 -0.96 2.19 -10.08
N GLU A 65 -0.69 2.58 -11.31
CA GLU A 65 -1.28 1.97 -12.50
C GLU A 65 -0.72 0.58 -12.74
N ARG A 66 0.58 0.40 -12.55
CA ARG A 66 1.26 -0.90 -12.63
C ARG A 66 0.78 -1.86 -11.55
N LEU A 67 0.55 -1.37 -10.33
CA LEU A 67 -0.04 -2.16 -9.24
C LEU A 67 -1.45 -2.63 -9.61
N LYS A 68 -2.32 -1.73 -10.10
CA LYS A 68 -3.68 -2.09 -10.58
C LYS A 68 -3.66 -3.10 -11.71
N ALA A 69 -2.65 -3.04 -12.57
CA ALA A 69 -2.45 -3.98 -13.67
C ALA A 69 -1.79 -5.29 -13.22
N ASN A 70 -1.47 -5.45 -11.95
CA ASN A 70 -0.72 -6.58 -11.41
C ASN A 70 0.64 -6.81 -12.12
N ALA A 71 1.27 -5.71 -12.58
CA ALA A 71 2.54 -5.70 -13.31
C ALA A 71 3.76 -5.48 -12.38
N VAL A 72 3.54 -5.49 -11.08
CA VAL A 72 4.58 -5.34 -10.06
C VAL A 72 4.44 -6.48 -9.05
N CYS A 73 5.54 -7.17 -8.76
CA CYS A 73 5.52 -8.26 -7.80
C CYS A 73 5.74 -7.77 -6.35
N TYR A 74 5.29 -8.58 -5.39
CA TYR A 74 5.43 -8.28 -3.96
C TYR A 74 6.88 -8.08 -3.54
N GLU A 75 7.78 -8.96 -4.00
CA GLU A 75 9.22 -8.88 -3.72
C GLU A 75 9.81 -7.52 -4.12
N SER A 76 9.49 -7.03 -5.32
CA SER A 76 9.96 -5.74 -5.83
C SER A 76 9.57 -4.57 -4.93
N ILE A 77 8.31 -4.50 -4.51
CA ILE A 77 7.84 -3.38 -3.68
C ILE A 77 8.43 -3.43 -2.26
N VAL A 78 8.59 -4.62 -1.69
CA VAL A 78 9.24 -4.79 -0.38
C VAL A 78 10.70 -4.37 -0.48
N LYS A 79 11.47 -4.95 -1.40
CA LYS A 79 12.88 -4.60 -1.58
C LYS A 79 13.08 -3.10 -1.82
N ASN A 80 12.24 -2.51 -2.65
CA ASN A 80 12.31 -1.09 -2.96
C ASN A 80 11.92 -0.19 -1.78
N THR A 81 10.98 -0.64 -0.94
CA THR A 81 10.57 0.13 0.23
C THR A 81 11.65 0.17 1.30
N PHE A 82 12.35 -0.93 1.48
CA PHE A 82 13.34 -1.09 2.52
C PHE A 82 14.80 -1.06 2.02
N LYS A 83 15.07 -0.60 0.79
CA LYS A 83 16.40 -0.63 0.15
C LYS A 83 17.48 0.16 0.90
N ASP A 84 17.09 1.26 1.56
CA ASP A 84 18.01 2.16 2.25
C ASP A 84 18.36 1.68 3.67
N PHE A 85 17.67 0.68 4.17
CA PHE A 85 17.91 0.11 5.50
C PHE A 85 18.97 -0.99 5.45
N ARG A 86 19.98 -0.87 6.31
CA ARG A 86 21.15 -1.77 6.31
C ARG A 86 21.11 -2.88 7.35
N GLU A 87 20.14 -2.86 8.23
CA GLU A 87 20.03 -3.77 9.37
C GLU A 87 19.84 -5.23 8.95
N ASN A 88 20.69 -6.12 9.47
CA ASN A 88 20.71 -7.52 9.04
C ASN A 88 19.46 -8.30 9.48
N ASN A 89 18.97 -8.05 10.71
CA ASN A 89 17.77 -8.71 11.23
C ASN A 89 16.55 -8.34 10.38
N LEU A 90 16.40 -7.06 10.06
CA LEU A 90 15.35 -6.62 9.16
C LEU A 90 15.42 -7.33 7.81
N LYS A 91 16.60 -7.38 7.18
CA LYS A 91 16.78 -8.04 5.88
C LYS A 91 16.45 -9.53 5.94
N LYS A 92 16.83 -10.22 7.02
CA LYS A 92 16.51 -11.63 7.24
C LYS A 92 14.99 -11.84 7.30
N ARG A 93 14.28 -11.05 8.11
CA ARG A 93 12.83 -11.12 8.27
C ARG A 93 12.10 -10.77 6.97
N LEU A 94 12.54 -9.73 6.26
CA LEU A 94 11.95 -9.37 4.97
C LEU A 94 12.11 -10.45 3.91
N ARG A 95 13.27 -11.15 3.86
CA ARG A 95 13.46 -12.30 2.94
C ARG A 95 12.51 -13.44 3.28
N LYS A 96 12.35 -13.76 4.56
CA LYS A 96 11.40 -14.77 5.02
C LYS A 96 9.98 -14.38 4.64
N LEU A 97 9.56 -13.15 4.94
CA LEU A 97 8.24 -12.62 4.58
C LEU A 97 7.98 -12.71 3.07
N ILE A 98 8.95 -12.35 2.24
CA ILE A 98 8.83 -12.45 0.78
C ILE A 98 8.63 -13.90 0.32
N SER A 99 9.41 -14.85 0.89
CA SER A 99 9.34 -16.26 0.51
C SER A 99 8.03 -16.94 0.95
N GLU A 100 7.42 -16.47 2.04
CA GLU A 100 6.19 -17.02 2.62
C GLU A 100 4.93 -16.29 2.13
N PHE A 101 5.06 -15.19 1.39
CA PHE A 101 3.91 -14.43 0.92
C PHE A 101 3.00 -15.24 0.00
N ASN A 102 1.76 -15.39 0.41
CA ASN A 102 0.74 -16.19 -0.28
C ASN A 102 -0.30 -15.36 -1.06
N GLY A 103 -0.06 -14.06 -1.24
CA GLY A 103 -0.98 -13.14 -1.91
C GLY A 103 -1.96 -12.45 -0.95
N ASP A 104 -1.93 -12.76 0.34
CA ASP A 104 -2.77 -12.12 1.34
C ASP A 104 -1.99 -11.10 2.18
N PHE A 105 -2.51 -9.89 2.25
CA PHE A 105 -1.96 -8.81 3.07
C PHE A 105 -2.50 -8.82 4.50
N PHE A 106 -3.62 -9.49 4.74
CA PHE A 106 -4.28 -9.48 6.04
C PHE A 106 -3.74 -10.58 6.94
N CYS A 107 -3.75 -10.32 8.24
CA CYS A 107 -3.33 -11.30 9.24
C CYS A 107 -4.27 -12.51 9.34
N ASP A 108 -5.57 -12.28 9.09
CA ASP A 108 -6.64 -13.25 9.09
C ASP A 108 -7.93 -12.65 8.50
N SER A 109 -8.97 -13.48 8.35
CA SER A 109 -10.26 -13.06 7.80
C SER A 109 -10.96 -11.99 8.66
N SER A 110 -10.80 -12.04 9.97
CA SER A 110 -11.40 -11.05 10.89
C SER A 110 -10.73 -9.68 10.75
N HIS A 111 -9.40 -9.63 10.55
CA HIS A 111 -8.68 -8.40 10.21
C HIS A 111 -9.21 -7.81 8.91
N ARG A 112 -9.32 -8.62 7.85
CA ARG A 112 -9.88 -8.21 6.56
C ARG A 112 -11.27 -7.63 6.72
N GLN A 113 -12.15 -8.33 7.42
CA GLN A 113 -13.53 -7.89 7.62
C GLN A 113 -13.62 -6.54 8.34
N ARG A 114 -12.88 -6.37 9.46
CA ARG A 114 -12.85 -5.10 10.20
C ARG A 114 -12.34 -3.95 9.30
N PHE A 115 -11.26 -4.19 8.56
CA PHE A 115 -10.69 -3.18 7.68
C PHE A 115 -11.63 -2.80 6.54
N GLU A 116 -12.19 -3.77 5.82
CA GLU A 116 -13.12 -3.51 4.71
C GLU A 116 -14.38 -2.79 5.20
N ASN A 117 -14.93 -3.15 6.35
CA ASN A 117 -16.07 -2.48 6.93
C ASN A 117 -15.81 -1.00 7.20
N ILE A 118 -14.71 -0.67 7.86
CA ILE A 118 -14.39 0.75 8.16
C ILE A 118 -14.08 1.53 6.87
N ILE A 119 -13.39 0.93 5.91
CA ILE A 119 -13.09 1.57 4.63
C ILE A 119 -14.37 1.83 3.84
N ASN A 120 -15.30 0.88 3.80
CA ASN A 120 -16.59 1.06 3.13
C ASN A 120 -17.41 2.20 3.74
N ILE A 121 -17.42 2.33 5.07
CA ILE A 121 -18.07 3.46 5.75
C ILE A 121 -17.40 4.78 5.36
N LYS A 122 -16.06 4.84 5.39
CA LYS A 122 -15.31 6.06 5.06
C LYS A 122 -15.47 6.48 3.60
N ASN A 123 -15.45 5.54 2.66
CA ASN A 123 -15.62 5.82 1.23
C ASN A 123 -16.98 6.40 0.86
N ARG A 124 -18.02 6.20 1.68
CA ARG A 124 -19.33 6.82 1.48
C ARG A 124 -19.32 8.34 1.74
N VAL A 125 -18.38 8.81 2.56
CA VAL A 125 -18.33 10.18 3.04
C VAL A 125 -17.13 10.95 2.50
N VAL A 126 -15.99 10.27 2.29
CA VAL A 126 -14.72 10.87 1.86
C VAL A 126 -14.41 10.44 0.43
N LYS A 127 -14.20 11.40 -0.47
CA LYS A 127 -13.87 11.11 -1.88
C LYS A 127 -12.56 10.34 -2.07
N LYS A 128 -11.58 10.56 -1.19
CA LYS A 128 -10.27 9.92 -1.25
C LYS A 128 -9.70 9.79 0.16
N ILE A 129 -9.43 8.57 0.57
CA ILE A 129 -8.75 8.29 1.83
C ILE A 129 -7.24 8.52 1.62
N ASP A 130 -6.62 9.23 2.55
CA ASP A 130 -5.17 9.41 2.57
C ASP A 130 -4.46 8.08 2.86
N TYR A 131 -3.28 7.87 2.26
CA TYR A 131 -2.56 6.60 2.38
C TYR A 131 -2.05 6.33 3.79
N GLN A 132 -1.62 7.37 4.50
CA GLN A 132 -1.20 7.27 5.91
C GLN A 132 -2.38 6.90 6.80
N PHE A 133 -3.54 7.52 6.58
CA PHE A 133 -4.74 7.16 7.30
C PHE A 133 -5.22 5.74 6.99
N LEU A 134 -5.15 5.32 5.71
CA LEU A 134 -5.45 3.96 5.28
C LEU A 134 -4.58 2.93 5.99
N ALA A 135 -3.26 3.15 6.02
CA ALA A 135 -2.30 2.28 6.70
C ALA A 135 -2.48 2.26 8.22
N THR A 136 -2.85 3.41 8.79
CA THR A 136 -3.19 3.51 10.22
C THR A 136 -4.40 2.65 10.54
N LEU A 137 -5.47 2.72 9.75
CA LEU A 137 -6.66 1.89 9.93
C LEU A 137 -6.34 0.40 9.75
N PHE A 138 -5.49 0.05 8.79
CA PHE A 138 -5.06 -1.32 8.58
C PHE A 138 -4.40 -1.91 9.83
N LEU A 139 -3.50 -1.17 10.48
CA LEU A 139 -2.85 -1.61 11.72
C LEU A 139 -3.84 -1.70 12.89
N LEU A 140 -4.67 -0.68 13.09
CA LEU A 140 -5.62 -0.67 14.21
C LEU A 140 -6.68 -1.76 14.10
N THR A 141 -6.97 -2.24 12.89
CA THR A 141 -7.90 -3.36 12.65
C THR A 141 -7.25 -4.74 12.73
N ALA A 142 -5.90 -4.82 12.80
CA ALA A 142 -5.17 -6.09 12.79
C ALA A 142 -5.44 -6.96 14.02
N ASP A 143 -5.65 -6.34 15.17
CA ASP A 143 -5.97 -7.01 16.43
C ASP A 143 -7.35 -6.60 16.95
N HIS A 144 -8.07 -7.53 17.57
CA HIS A 144 -9.43 -7.30 18.03
C HIS A 144 -9.51 -6.32 19.20
N GLU A 145 -8.66 -6.47 20.21
CA GLU A 145 -8.66 -5.59 21.38
C GLU A 145 -8.18 -4.19 21.01
N LEU A 146 -7.11 -4.12 20.21
CA LEU A 146 -6.61 -2.82 19.70
C LEU A 146 -7.70 -2.09 18.91
N TRP A 147 -8.48 -2.83 18.10
CA TRP A 147 -9.62 -2.28 17.39
C TRP A 147 -10.69 -1.76 18.36
N GLN A 148 -11.06 -2.53 19.40
CA GLN A 148 -12.05 -2.09 20.39
C GLN A 148 -11.64 -0.80 21.09
N TRP A 149 -10.36 -0.66 21.45
CA TRP A 149 -9.87 0.56 22.12
C TRP A 149 -9.78 1.75 21.18
N SER A 150 -9.48 1.54 19.92
CA SER A 150 -9.23 2.63 18.97
C SER A 150 -10.48 3.08 18.21
N ASN A 151 -11.40 2.20 17.91
CA ASN A 151 -12.58 2.47 17.08
C ASN A 151 -13.40 3.69 17.54
N PRO A 152 -13.69 3.91 18.84
CA PRO A 152 -14.42 5.11 19.30
C PRO A 152 -13.68 6.43 19.04
N HIS A 153 -12.37 6.37 18.79
CA HIS A 153 -11.49 7.53 18.58
C HIS A 153 -11.08 7.73 17.13
N ILE A 154 -11.72 6.99 16.19
CA ILE A 154 -11.49 7.11 14.76
C ILE A 154 -12.50 8.07 14.13
N TYR A 155 -12.07 9.29 13.86
CA TYR A 155 -12.86 10.30 13.17
C TYR A 155 -12.82 10.10 11.66
N LEU A 156 -13.44 11.00 10.91
CA LEU A 156 -13.62 10.88 9.47
C LEU A 156 -12.30 10.73 8.70
N THR A 157 -11.29 11.50 9.07
CA THR A 157 -9.98 11.56 8.37
C THR A 157 -8.77 11.44 9.30
N LYS A 158 -8.98 11.20 10.59
CA LYS A 158 -7.89 11.12 11.59
C LYS A 158 -8.23 10.20 12.74
N VAL A 159 -7.21 9.78 13.47
CA VAL A 159 -7.31 9.04 14.74
C VAL A 159 -6.85 9.96 15.88
N ASP A 160 -7.61 10.03 16.95
CA ASP A 160 -7.20 10.72 18.16
C ASP A 160 -6.45 9.76 19.10
N PHE A 161 -5.16 9.61 18.87
CA PHE A 161 -4.29 8.75 19.67
C PHE A 161 -4.15 9.18 21.14
N LYS A 162 -4.49 10.45 21.48
CA LYS A 162 -4.38 10.94 22.85
C LYS A 162 -5.50 10.39 23.74
N SER A 163 -6.65 10.13 23.15
CA SER A 163 -7.83 9.61 23.83
C SER A 163 -7.89 8.09 23.90
N ILE A 164 -6.98 7.37 23.22
CA ILE A 164 -6.92 5.92 23.28
C ILE A 164 -6.16 5.47 24.53
N HIS A 165 -6.86 4.77 25.40
CA HIS A 165 -6.30 4.20 26.62
C HIS A 165 -6.01 2.71 26.44
N LEU A 166 -4.75 2.35 26.43
CA LEU A 166 -4.29 0.98 26.29
C LEU A 166 -4.24 0.32 27.68
N LYS A 167 -4.93 -0.81 27.86
CA LYS A 167 -4.95 -1.56 29.11
C LYS A 167 -4.33 -2.94 28.90
N GLY A 168 -3.31 -3.29 29.71
CA GLY A 168 -2.72 -4.64 29.68
C GLY A 168 -2.14 -5.02 28.30
N ILE A 169 -1.61 -4.05 27.57
CA ILE A 169 -1.12 -4.24 26.21
C ILE A 169 0.17 -5.08 26.23
N ASP A 170 0.23 -6.12 25.40
CA ASP A 170 1.45 -6.87 25.15
C ASP A 170 2.38 -6.16 24.15
N THR A 171 3.59 -6.69 24.00
CA THR A 171 4.65 -6.11 23.16
C THR A 171 4.22 -6.03 21.69
N ASN A 172 3.55 -7.05 21.16
CA ASN A 172 3.09 -7.09 19.77
C ASN A 172 2.05 -6.01 19.49
N ARG A 173 1.01 -5.92 20.29
CA ARG A 173 -0.03 -4.88 20.16
C ARG A 173 0.55 -3.48 20.37
N TYR A 174 1.48 -3.34 21.33
CA TYR A 174 2.17 -2.08 21.54
C TYR A 174 2.95 -1.63 20.31
N ALA A 175 3.68 -2.54 19.67
CA ALA A 175 4.42 -2.25 18.44
C ALA A 175 3.48 -1.85 17.29
N VAL A 176 2.36 -2.55 17.10
CA VAL A 176 1.32 -2.20 16.12
C VAL A 176 0.78 -0.80 16.37
N TYR A 177 0.42 -0.50 17.62
CA TYR A 177 -0.12 0.80 18.01
C TYR A 177 0.89 1.94 17.79
N GLN A 178 2.15 1.75 18.20
CA GLN A 178 3.19 2.77 18.02
C GLN A 178 3.53 2.98 16.55
N THR A 179 3.51 1.90 15.74
CA THR A 179 3.68 2.01 14.28
C THR A 179 2.51 2.77 13.66
N ALA A 180 1.27 2.47 14.04
CA ALA A 180 0.09 3.20 13.56
C ALA A 180 0.17 4.69 13.89
N LYS A 181 0.61 5.01 15.11
CA LYS A 181 0.82 6.38 15.56
C LYS A 181 1.97 7.07 14.81
N THR A 182 3.07 6.36 14.54
CA THR A 182 4.19 6.85 13.73
C THR A 182 3.73 7.21 12.32
N ILE A 183 3.03 6.31 11.64
CA ILE A 183 2.51 6.53 10.28
C ILE A 183 1.53 7.70 10.25
N SER A 184 0.60 7.75 11.20
CA SER A 184 -0.44 8.79 11.25
C SER A 184 0.09 10.19 11.53
N THR A 185 1.13 10.31 12.35
CA THR A 185 1.63 11.60 12.82
C THR A 185 2.92 12.07 12.15
N GLY A 186 3.64 11.15 11.48
CA GLY A 186 4.98 11.39 10.94
C GLY A 186 6.07 11.53 12.00
N LYS A 187 5.77 11.28 13.30
CA LYS A 187 6.75 11.28 14.40
C LYS A 187 7.14 9.86 14.74
N GLU A 188 8.41 9.63 15.03
CA GLU A 188 8.91 8.32 15.45
C GLU A 188 8.48 7.99 16.88
N TYR A 189 7.70 6.93 17.05
CA TYR A 189 7.28 6.36 18.34
C TYR A 189 7.80 4.94 18.55
N ILE A 190 8.29 4.31 17.49
CA ILE A 190 8.94 3.01 17.52
C ILE A 190 10.04 3.03 16.46
N LYS A 191 11.18 2.41 16.76
CA LYS A 191 12.31 2.34 15.86
C LYS A 191 12.24 1.09 14.99
N LEU A 192 12.83 1.15 13.80
CA LEU A 192 12.81 0.02 12.88
C LEU A 192 13.60 -1.19 13.39
N ASN A 193 14.66 -0.97 14.20
CA ASN A 193 15.41 -2.06 14.83
C ASN A 193 14.57 -2.81 15.89
N GLU A 194 13.67 -2.12 16.61
CA GLU A 194 12.73 -2.75 17.53
C GLU A 194 11.71 -3.61 16.76
N ILE A 195 11.23 -3.12 15.61
CA ILE A 195 10.34 -3.87 14.72
C ILE A 195 11.05 -5.11 14.13
N ALA A 196 12.36 -4.99 13.86
CA ALA A 196 13.16 -6.06 13.29
C ALA A 196 13.57 -7.14 14.30
N ASP A 197 13.42 -6.91 15.59
CA ASP A 197 13.83 -7.83 16.64
C ASP A 197 12.79 -8.97 16.80
N GLU A 198 13.22 -10.20 16.47
CA GLU A 198 12.40 -11.42 16.57
C GLU A 198 12.04 -11.77 18.03
N SER A 199 12.82 -11.30 19.01
CA SER A 199 12.54 -11.52 20.43
C SER A 199 11.44 -10.61 20.98
N LEU A 200 11.21 -9.47 20.33
CA LEU A 200 10.23 -8.47 20.74
C LEU A 200 8.91 -8.61 19.98
N ILE A 201 8.98 -8.91 18.69
CA ILE A 201 7.85 -8.83 17.75
C ILE A 201 7.74 -10.11 16.94
N ASP A 202 6.61 -10.80 17.03
CA ASP A 202 6.34 -12.02 16.29
C ASP A 202 6.21 -11.79 14.77
N GLU A 203 6.17 -12.89 14.00
CA GLU A 203 6.11 -12.83 12.54
C GLU A 203 4.80 -12.23 12.03
N LYS A 204 3.68 -12.51 12.68
CA LYS A 204 2.37 -12.00 12.28
C LYS A 204 2.31 -10.48 12.44
N THR A 205 2.81 -9.98 13.55
CA THR A 205 2.90 -8.54 13.83
C THR A 205 3.87 -7.86 12.89
N PHE A 206 5.05 -8.46 12.65
CA PHE A 206 6.01 -7.96 11.68
C PHE A 206 5.42 -7.85 10.28
N GLN A 207 4.72 -8.89 9.82
CA GLN A 207 4.00 -8.89 8.55
C GLN A 207 3.00 -7.74 8.47
N ALA A 208 2.15 -7.57 9.49
CA ALA A 208 1.16 -6.49 9.53
C ALA A 208 1.81 -5.11 9.42
N ILE A 209 2.92 -4.89 10.13
CA ILE A 209 3.66 -3.63 10.11
C ILE A 209 4.26 -3.37 8.72
N VAL A 210 4.91 -4.37 8.10
CA VAL A 210 5.47 -4.24 6.75
C VAL A 210 4.37 -3.93 5.75
N HIS A 211 3.25 -4.63 5.80
CA HIS A 211 2.10 -4.40 4.91
C HIS A 211 1.50 -3.00 5.08
N ALA A 212 1.41 -2.50 6.31
CA ALA A 212 0.97 -1.13 6.56
C ALA A 212 1.94 -0.08 5.98
N ILE A 213 3.23 -0.31 6.07
CA ILE A 213 4.25 0.57 5.45
C ILE A 213 4.09 0.58 3.92
N LEU A 214 3.81 -0.57 3.31
CA LEU A 214 3.50 -0.65 1.88
C LEU A 214 2.21 0.11 1.53
N LEU A 215 1.16 -0.03 2.33
CA LEU A 215 -0.08 0.74 2.17
C LEU A 215 0.14 2.25 2.29
N ALA A 216 0.95 2.69 3.27
CA ALA A 216 1.28 4.10 3.45
C ALA A 216 2.05 4.67 2.25
N LYS A 217 2.86 3.85 1.59
CA LYS A 217 3.68 4.26 0.43
C LYS A 217 2.92 4.19 -0.89
N TYR A 218 2.17 3.12 -1.13
CA TYR A 218 1.60 2.79 -2.44
C TYR A 218 0.06 2.90 -2.50
N GLY A 219 -0.61 3.07 -1.36
CA GLY A 219 -2.06 3.10 -1.29
C GLY A 219 -2.71 1.72 -1.35
N GLN A 220 -4.03 1.71 -1.44
CA GLN A 220 -4.80 0.46 -1.44
C GLN A 220 -4.56 -0.43 -2.68
N GLU A 221 -3.98 0.12 -3.74
CA GLU A 221 -3.64 -0.63 -4.95
C GLU A 221 -2.65 -1.76 -4.67
N VAL A 222 -1.87 -1.67 -3.60
CA VAL A 222 -0.96 -2.74 -3.19
C VAL A 222 -1.69 -4.03 -2.80
N LEU A 223 -2.93 -3.93 -2.32
CA LEU A 223 -3.75 -5.08 -1.94
C LEU A 223 -4.18 -5.95 -3.12
N SER A 224 -4.04 -5.43 -4.35
CA SER A 224 -4.36 -6.18 -5.58
C SER A 224 -3.21 -7.06 -6.08
N ILE A 225 -2.04 -7.03 -5.44
CA ILE A 225 -0.91 -7.87 -5.83
C ILE A 225 -1.25 -9.33 -5.59
N ALA A 226 -1.43 -10.06 -6.67
CA ALA A 226 -1.55 -11.51 -6.61
C ALA A 226 -0.18 -12.16 -6.35
N ASN A 227 -0.19 -13.38 -5.79
CA ASN A 227 1.01 -14.17 -5.62
C ASN A 227 1.54 -14.63 -7.00
N LYS A 228 2.20 -13.74 -7.73
CA LYS A 228 3.01 -14.15 -8.88
C LYS A 228 4.31 -14.69 -8.30
N LYS A 229 4.43 -16.01 -8.18
CA LYS A 229 5.74 -16.64 -8.13
C LYS A 229 6.48 -16.13 -9.37
N SER A 230 7.60 -15.43 -9.13
CA SER A 230 8.53 -15.07 -10.21
C SER A 230 8.85 -16.33 -11.01
N LEU A 231 8.37 -16.35 -12.25
CA LEU A 231 8.77 -17.33 -13.26
C LEU A 231 10.22 -17.08 -13.63
#